data_aba62296c21d9b5a5fd6f1160642b57a
#
_entry.id   aba62296c21d9b5a5fd6f1160642b57a
#
_cell.length_a   1.000
_cell.length_b   1.000
_cell.length_c   1.000
_cell.angle_alpha   90.00
_cell.angle_beta   90.00
_cell.angle_gamma   90.00
#
_symmetry.space_group_name_H-M   'P 1'
#
loop_
_entity.id
_entity.type
_entity.pdbx_description
1 polymer ?
#
loop_
_entity_poly.entity_id
_entity_poly.type
_entity_poly.pdbx_seq_one_letter_code
_entity_poly.pdbx_strand_id
1 'polypeptide(L)'
;LHGIKENSKVTLITNIPLTQEHPVKQKSESSTSPSGETFPLPSRSDYGKEIERLEKIVSEKRKEGKQIVVVLGLGFVGAVMAAIVADSTDKDGNSGKFVIGKQRPSTRSYWKIPIINRGISPIKAEDPEVARMIERCVLEKKTLIATFTDEVLGLADVVVIDVQCDYVKNALADVKNGDVDMAALEETFHIIGKYIAPGTLVLIETTVPPGTTEQVAYPIIKKHFERRGIEDEPLLAHSYERVMPGRDYVASVRDFWRVCSGISPGAREMVERFLGDVLNTDDYPLTVLDRPIESETAKIVENSYRATILAFMDEWSLFAERNGIDLKKVIEAIKVRPTHSNIMFPGPGIGGYCLPKDGGLGIWAYSHNLGWQDSIFHLTADAININDTRGLHVPQLVRDALRNMNKPIAAAEVLILGASYREDVGDTRYSGSELIVRKLAEIGADIRVHDPYVEQWWELEKQDSYPRAGYSKARFFHRQERLRELRMVEDIWEGLSGVDAVVFAVRHSPYLNLDPDRVFEAVGKPFAVIDCFCILEDEAIKRYLKLGCEVKGMGRGHIKRLKESL
;
A
#
# COMPACT_ATOMS: atom_id res chain seq x y z
N LEU A 1 -14.08 -59.59 -16.11
CA LEU A 1 -14.45 -60.52 -17.23
C LEU A 1 -15.04 -59.75 -18.38
N HIS A 2 -14.39 -59.93 -19.56
CA HIS A 2 -14.78 -59.59 -20.94
C HIS A 2 -14.88 -58.11 -21.27
N GLY A 3 -14.27 -57.57 -22.25
CA GLY A 3 -13.40 -58.09 -23.33
C GLY A 3 -13.48 -57.16 -24.54
N ILE A 4 -12.33 -56.59 -24.92
CA ILE A 4 -11.78 -56.43 -26.29
C ILE A 4 -12.73 -55.97 -27.42
N LYS A 5 -12.38 -54.86 -28.11
CA LYS A 5 -11.78 -54.88 -29.46
C LYS A 5 -11.42 -53.50 -29.99
N GLU A 6 -10.17 -53.42 -30.41
CA GLU A 6 -9.60 -52.45 -31.35
C GLU A 6 -10.43 -52.35 -32.64
N ASN A 7 -10.41 -51.17 -33.25
CA ASN A 7 -10.24 -51.08 -34.71
C ASN A 7 -9.71 -49.69 -35.12
N SER A 8 -8.50 -49.70 -35.57
CA SER A 8 -7.77 -48.70 -36.30
C SER A 8 -8.41 -48.39 -37.65
N LYS A 9 -8.56 -47.12 -38.03
CA LYS A 9 -8.50 -46.68 -39.42
C LYS A 9 -7.71 -45.37 -39.50
N VAL A 10 -6.47 -45.49 -39.94
CA VAL A 10 -5.63 -44.40 -40.45
C VAL A 10 -6.20 -44.03 -41.82
N THR A 11 -6.59 -42.76 -41.98
CA THR A 11 -6.86 -42.18 -43.29
C THR A 11 -5.83 -41.09 -43.55
N LEU A 12 -4.91 -41.40 -44.44
CA LEU A 12 -3.99 -40.45 -45.05
C LEU A 12 -4.79 -39.46 -45.89
N ILE A 13 -4.72 -38.17 -45.56
CA ILE A 13 -5.14 -37.10 -46.44
C ILE A 13 -3.87 -36.33 -46.86
N THR A 14 -3.61 -36.44 -48.14
CA THR A 14 -2.54 -35.85 -48.90
C THR A 14 -2.77 -34.35 -49.16
N ASN A 15 -1.67 -33.59 -49.08
CA ASN A 15 -1.38 -32.33 -49.79
C ASN A 15 -2.40 -31.19 -49.71
N ILE A 16 -2.13 -30.23 -48.80
CA ILE A 16 -2.55 -28.83 -48.94
C ILE A 16 -1.28 -28.00 -49.24
N PRO A 17 -1.31 -27.10 -50.25
CA PRO A 17 -0.15 -26.33 -50.66
C PRO A 17 0.22 -25.31 -49.58
N LEU A 18 1.53 -25.17 -49.32
CA LEU A 18 2.16 -24.11 -48.50
C LEU A 18 1.73 -22.74 -49.04
N THR A 19 0.77 -22.12 -48.39
CA THR A 19 0.53 -20.67 -48.55
C THR A 19 1.68 -19.92 -47.85
N GLN A 20 2.27 -19.01 -48.57
CA GLN A 20 3.32 -18.11 -48.11
C GLN A 20 2.89 -17.43 -46.79
N GLU A 21 3.61 -17.72 -45.73
CA GLU A 21 3.53 -16.96 -44.48
C GLU A 21 3.92 -15.53 -44.76
N HIS A 22 2.95 -14.63 -44.81
CA HIS A 22 3.23 -13.21 -44.60
C HIS A 22 3.76 -13.05 -43.16
N PRO A 23 4.90 -12.34 -42.96
CA PRO A 23 5.39 -12.10 -41.64
C PRO A 23 4.35 -11.26 -40.87
N VAL A 24 3.64 -11.91 -39.94
CA VAL A 24 2.84 -11.22 -38.93
C VAL A 24 3.81 -10.33 -38.18
N LYS A 25 3.76 -9.03 -38.41
CA LYS A 25 4.47 -8.05 -37.57
C LYS A 25 3.94 -8.27 -36.15
N GLN A 26 4.72 -8.97 -35.32
CA GLN A 26 4.50 -8.96 -33.88
C GLN A 26 4.46 -7.50 -33.45
N LYS A 27 3.27 -7.02 -33.01
CA LYS A 27 3.16 -5.74 -32.35
C LYS A 27 4.11 -5.81 -31.15
N SER A 28 5.14 -5.00 -31.14
CA SER A 28 6.02 -4.88 -29.99
C SER A 28 5.15 -4.51 -28.79
N GLU A 29 5.21 -5.32 -27.73
CA GLU A 29 4.54 -4.98 -26.48
C GLU A 29 5.08 -3.66 -25.97
N SER A 30 4.22 -2.82 -25.40
CA SER A 30 4.57 -1.50 -24.91
C SER A 30 4.01 -1.27 -23.50
N SER A 31 4.66 -0.38 -22.78
CA SER A 31 4.25 0.08 -21.45
C SER A 31 3.80 1.52 -21.53
N THR A 32 2.61 1.83 -20.97
CA THR A 32 2.04 3.18 -21.02
C THR A 32 2.08 3.80 -19.62
N SER A 33 2.56 5.03 -19.52
CA SER A 33 2.57 5.82 -18.30
C SER A 33 1.16 6.29 -17.93
N PRO A 34 0.93 6.72 -16.68
CA PRO A 34 -0.34 7.34 -16.28
C PRO A 34 -0.71 8.60 -17.09
N SER A 35 0.29 9.32 -17.62
CA SER A 35 0.09 10.48 -18.51
C SER A 35 -0.22 10.10 -19.96
N GLY A 36 -0.31 8.80 -20.29
CA GLY A 36 -0.61 8.30 -21.63
C GLY A 36 0.60 8.13 -22.56
N GLU A 37 1.81 8.43 -22.10
CA GLU A 37 3.04 8.24 -22.90
C GLU A 37 3.38 6.75 -22.97
N THR A 38 3.68 6.26 -24.20
CA THR A 38 3.88 4.82 -24.46
C THR A 38 5.33 4.53 -24.85
N PHE A 39 5.91 3.49 -24.24
CA PHE A 39 7.29 3.05 -24.41
C PHE A 39 7.32 1.59 -24.87
N PRO A 40 8.00 1.27 -25.99
CA PRO A 40 8.18 -0.12 -26.41
C PRO A 40 9.04 -0.88 -25.40
N LEU A 41 8.69 -2.14 -25.11
CA LEU A 41 9.52 -2.99 -24.24
C LEU A 41 10.88 -3.28 -24.91
N PRO A 42 11.95 -3.46 -24.10
CA PRO A 42 13.29 -3.73 -24.62
C PRO A 42 13.34 -5.08 -25.33
N SER A 43 14.02 -5.12 -26.46
CA SER A 43 14.34 -6.33 -27.20
C SER A 43 15.55 -7.04 -26.60
N ARG A 44 15.80 -8.30 -27.00
CA ARG A 44 16.99 -9.04 -26.55
C ARG A 44 18.30 -8.31 -26.86
N SER A 45 18.40 -7.61 -27.97
CA SER A 45 19.61 -6.86 -28.34
C SER A 45 19.85 -5.64 -27.46
N ASP A 46 18.82 -5.11 -26.82
CA ASP A 46 18.93 -3.92 -25.98
C ASP A 46 19.59 -4.26 -24.61
N TYR A 47 19.47 -5.50 -24.13
CA TYR A 47 20.10 -5.92 -22.88
C TYR A 47 21.63 -5.84 -22.95
N GLY A 48 22.25 -6.36 -24.02
CA GLY A 48 23.71 -6.30 -24.19
C GLY A 48 24.23 -4.85 -24.28
N LYS A 49 23.52 -3.99 -25.02
CA LYS A 49 23.89 -2.57 -25.11
C LYS A 49 23.75 -1.85 -23.77
N GLU A 50 22.70 -2.19 -23.03
CA GLU A 50 22.45 -1.57 -21.74
C GLU A 50 23.50 -1.95 -20.70
N ILE A 51 23.89 -3.22 -20.61
CA ILE A 51 24.94 -3.60 -19.66
C ILE A 51 26.28 -2.98 -20.01
N GLU A 52 26.68 -2.94 -21.30
CA GLU A 52 27.90 -2.26 -21.73
C GLU A 52 27.88 -0.76 -21.37
N ARG A 53 26.73 -0.10 -21.50
CA ARG A 53 26.54 1.31 -21.09
C ARG A 53 26.73 1.47 -19.58
N LEU A 54 26.12 0.57 -18.79
CA LEU A 54 26.20 0.61 -17.34
C LEU A 54 27.62 0.33 -16.84
N GLU A 55 28.33 -0.64 -17.39
CA GLU A 55 29.73 -0.93 -17.05
C GLU A 55 30.64 0.30 -17.23
N LYS A 56 30.48 1.04 -18.32
CA LYS A 56 31.24 2.27 -18.56
C LYS A 56 30.92 3.32 -17.48
N ILE A 57 29.63 3.58 -17.24
CA ILE A 57 29.21 4.57 -16.23
C ILE A 57 29.73 4.16 -14.85
N VAL A 58 29.55 2.91 -14.44
CA VAL A 58 29.99 2.41 -13.13
C VAL A 58 31.50 2.53 -13.00
N SER A 59 32.26 2.19 -14.06
CA SER A 59 33.73 2.34 -14.05
C SER A 59 34.15 3.80 -13.83
N GLU A 60 33.47 4.76 -14.45
CA GLU A 60 33.72 6.19 -14.24
C GLU A 60 33.36 6.61 -12.81
N LYS A 61 32.21 6.19 -12.32
CA LYS A 61 31.74 6.52 -10.97
C LYS A 61 32.61 5.92 -9.87
N ARG A 62 33.14 4.72 -10.07
CA ARG A 62 34.14 4.11 -9.15
C ARG A 62 35.45 4.90 -9.12
N LYS A 63 35.89 5.47 -10.24
CA LYS A 63 37.06 6.38 -10.26
C LYS A 63 36.80 7.69 -9.51
N GLU A 64 35.54 8.13 -9.46
CA GLU A 64 35.11 9.27 -8.64
C GLU A 64 34.98 8.88 -7.13
N GLY A 65 35.28 7.65 -6.74
CA GLY A 65 35.17 7.14 -5.35
C GLY A 65 33.73 6.83 -4.92
N LYS A 66 32.77 6.69 -5.86
CA LYS A 66 31.37 6.39 -5.54
C LYS A 66 31.14 4.92 -5.20
N GLN A 67 30.36 4.67 -4.16
CA GLN A 67 29.76 3.38 -3.88
C GLN A 67 28.57 3.17 -4.84
N ILE A 68 28.48 1.98 -5.44
CA ILE A 68 27.42 1.63 -6.39
C ILE A 68 26.28 0.94 -5.65
N VAL A 69 25.11 1.55 -5.68
CA VAL A 69 23.89 1.03 -5.02
C VAL A 69 22.86 0.69 -6.08
N VAL A 70 22.35 -0.54 -6.05
CA VAL A 70 21.23 -0.97 -6.92
C VAL A 70 19.97 -1.09 -6.08
N VAL A 71 18.91 -0.37 -6.45
CA VAL A 71 17.60 -0.43 -5.80
C VAL A 71 16.63 -1.19 -6.69
N LEU A 72 16.11 -2.31 -6.19
CA LEU A 72 15.17 -3.18 -6.89
C LEU A 72 13.72 -2.82 -6.55
N GLY A 73 12.93 -2.50 -7.57
CA GLY A 73 11.52 -2.16 -7.38
C GLY A 73 11.29 -0.64 -7.24
N LEU A 74 11.08 0.06 -8.37
CA LEU A 74 10.83 1.50 -8.41
C LEU A 74 9.33 1.81 -8.21
N GLY A 75 8.82 1.32 -7.07
CA GLY A 75 7.46 1.59 -6.59
C GLY A 75 7.40 2.81 -5.68
N PHE A 76 6.37 2.85 -4.82
CA PHE A 76 6.16 3.92 -3.83
C PHE A 76 7.39 4.08 -2.92
N VAL A 77 7.90 3.00 -2.34
CA VAL A 77 9.06 3.05 -1.44
C VAL A 77 10.36 3.16 -2.23
N GLY A 78 10.63 2.23 -3.13
CA GLY A 78 11.94 2.09 -3.76
C GLY A 78 12.34 3.27 -4.67
N ALA A 79 11.40 3.99 -5.30
CA ALA A 79 11.75 5.19 -6.06
C ALA A 79 12.20 6.34 -5.15
N VAL A 80 11.56 6.48 -3.97
CA VAL A 80 11.92 7.50 -2.98
C VAL A 80 13.22 7.11 -2.28
N MET A 81 13.38 5.85 -1.90
CA MET A 81 14.63 5.35 -1.31
C MET A 81 15.81 5.51 -2.26
N ALA A 82 15.65 5.17 -3.55
CA ALA A 82 16.67 5.37 -4.57
C ALA A 82 17.10 6.84 -4.66
N ALA A 83 16.15 7.76 -4.58
CA ALA A 83 16.42 9.19 -4.61
C ALA A 83 17.10 9.67 -3.31
N ILE A 84 16.66 9.22 -2.14
CA ILE A 84 17.28 9.54 -0.83
C ILE A 84 18.74 9.08 -0.81
N VAL A 85 19.02 7.84 -1.24
CA VAL A 85 20.39 7.32 -1.33
C VAL A 85 21.23 8.13 -2.31
N ALA A 86 20.66 8.48 -3.47
CA ALA A 86 21.36 9.25 -4.50
C ALA A 86 21.59 10.73 -4.11
N ASP A 87 20.73 11.28 -3.28
CA ASP A 87 20.80 12.66 -2.77
C ASP A 87 21.71 12.79 -1.56
N SER A 88 22.02 11.68 -0.86
CA SER A 88 22.84 11.67 0.34
C SER A 88 24.24 12.26 0.10
N THR A 89 24.73 12.97 1.11
CA THR A 89 26.05 13.61 1.09
C THR A 89 26.79 13.32 2.38
N ASP A 90 28.12 13.31 2.31
CA ASP A 90 28.96 13.32 3.50
C ASP A 90 28.92 14.70 4.22
N LYS A 91 29.67 14.81 5.33
CA LYS A 91 29.73 16.05 6.12
C LYS A 91 30.32 17.24 5.37
N ASP A 92 31.04 16.98 4.29
CA ASP A 92 31.64 17.99 3.42
C ASP A 92 30.73 18.36 2.23
N GLY A 93 29.54 17.76 2.15
CA GLY A 93 28.55 17.98 1.10
C GLY A 93 28.80 17.19 -0.18
N ASN A 94 29.76 16.24 -0.18
CA ASN A 94 30.06 15.44 -1.35
C ASN A 94 29.15 14.22 -1.42
N SER A 95 28.59 13.96 -2.58
CA SER A 95 27.83 12.75 -2.83
C SER A 95 28.75 11.53 -2.91
N GLY A 96 28.65 10.60 -1.98
CA GLY A 96 29.46 9.38 -1.91
C GLY A 96 28.89 8.18 -2.67
N LYS A 97 27.67 8.28 -3.21
CA LYS A 97 26.92 7.15 -3.79
C LYS A 97 26.48 7.42 -5.22
N PHE A 98 26.41 6.35 -6.01
CA PHE A 98 25.78 6.34 -7.35
C PHE A 98 24.72 5.25 -7.37
N VAL A 99 23.48 5.60 -7.66
CA VAL A 99 22.32 4.72 -7.56
C VAL A 99 21.81 4.30 -8.92
N ILE A 100 21.54 3.03 -9.09
CA ILE A 100 20.92 2.46 -10.27
C ILE A 100 19.59 1.82 -9.83
N GLY A 101 18.49 2.49 -10.14
CA GLY A 101 17.16 1.94 -9.91
C GLY A 101 16.82 0.88 -10.94
N LYS A 102 16.57 -0.36 -10.51
CA LYS A 102 16.21 -1.45 -11.43
C LYS A 102 14.72 -1.74 -11.35
N GLN A 103 14.05 -1.70 -12.51
CA GLN A 103 12.64 -2.03 -12.65
C GLN A 103 12.44 -3.16 -13.65
N ARG A 104 11.58 -4.13 -13.32
CA ARG A 104 11.21 -5.22 -14.25
C ARG A 104 10.58 -4.64 -15.53
N PRO A 105 11.04 -5.03 -16.73
CA PRO A 105 10.46 -4.58 -17.99
C PRO A 105 9.16 -5.34 -18.28
N SER A 106 8.04 -4.77 -17.86
CA SER A 106 6.69 -5.29 -18.13
C SER A 106 5.81 -4.21 -18.74
N THR A 107 4.71 -4.60 -19.38
CA THR A 107 3.71 -3.66 -19.90
C THR A 107 3.16 -2.71 -18.85
N ARG A 108 3.21 -3.09 -17.56
CA ARG A 108 2.72 -2.29 -16.43
C ARG A 108 3.75 -1.32 -15.86
N SER A 109 5.04 -1.56 -16.01
CA SER A 109 6.04 -0.85 -15.21
C SER A 109 7.27 -0.35 -15.95
N TYR A 110 7.53 -0.78 -17.19
CA TYR A 110 8.72 -0.35 -17.95
C TYR A 110 8.76 1.17 -18.17
N TRP A 111 7.61 1.82 -18.34
CA TRP A 111 7.49 3.26 -18.50
C TRP A 111 8.21 4.08 -17.43
N LYS A 112 8.39 3.51 -16.22
CA LYS A 112 9.06 4.19 -15.10
C LYS A 112 10.53 4.48 -15.40
N ILE A 113 11.21 3.57 -16.11
CA ILE A 113 12.63 3.70 -16.41
C ILE A 113 12.94 4.93 -17.26
N PRO A 114 12.36 5.10 -18.47
CA PRO A 114 12.62 6.29 -19.27
C PRO A 114 12.13 7.58 -18.62
N ILE A 115 11.09 7.54 -17.79
CA ILE A 115 10.60 8.72 -17.06
C ILE A 115 11.61 9.16 -16.00
N ILE A 116 12.10 8.24 -15.16
CA ILE A 116 13.12 8.55 -14.16
C ILE A 116 14.39 9.07 -14.82
N ASN A 117 14.85 8.46 -15.92
CA ASN A 117 16.06 8.90 -16.63
C ASN A 117 15.94 10.30 -17.24
N ARG A 118 14.74 10.88 -17.30
CA ARG A 118 14.46 12.28 -17.65
C ARG A 118 14.35 13.21 -16.43
N GLY A 119 14.53 12.69 -15.20
CA GLY A 119 14.39 13.44 -13.96
C GLY A 119 12.94 13.61 -13.51
N ILE A 120 12.01 12.80 -14.04
CA ILE A 120 10.58 12.89 -13.71
C ILE A 120 10.23 11.80 -12.70
N SER A 121 9.47 12.14 -11.66
CA SER A 121 9.00 11.18 -10.67
C SER A 121 8.03 10.15 -11.28
N PRO A 122 8.23 8.84 -11.03
CA PRO A 122 7.30 7.80 -11.49
C PRO A 122 6.09 7.63 -10.56
N ILE A 123 6.03 8.39 -9.48
CA ILE A 123 4.94 8.37 -8.51
C ILE A 123 4.37 9.77 -8.32
N LYS A 124 3.05 9.86 -8.16
CA LYS A 124 2.36 11.08 -7.72
C LYS A 124 2.40 11.07 -6.18
N ALA A 125 3.01 12.07 -5.60
CA ALA A 125 3.10 12.23 -4.14
C ALA A 125 2.63 13.64 -3.76
N GLU A 126 2.02 13.77 -2.59
CA GLU A 126 1.60 15.06 -2.03
C GLU A 126 2.81 15.88 -1.55
N ASP A 127 3.95 15.21 -1.29
CA ASP A 127 5.22 15.85 -0.96
C ASP A 127 5.95 16.27 -2.26
N PRO A 128 6.07 17.59 -2.53
CA PRO A 128 6.73 18.07 -3.73
C PRO A 128 8.24 17.77 -3.73
N GLU A 129 8.83 17.47 -2.56
CA GLU A 129 10.26 17.16 -2.46
C GLU A 129 10.61 15.84 -3.13
N VAL A 130 9.69 14.89 -3.23
CA VAL A 130 9.89 13.63 -3.97
C VAL A 130 10.26 13.90 -5.43
N ALA A 131 9.49 14.75 -6.12
CA ALA A 131 9.76 15.07 -7.52
C ALA A 131 11.05 15.89 -7.69
N ARG A 132 11.26 16.92 -6.83
CA ARG A 132 12.47 17.76 -6.86
C ARG A 132 13.74 16.96 -6.61
N MET A 133 13.69 16.02 -5.67
CA MET A 133 14.85 15.19 -5.32
C MET A 133 15.23 14.26 -6.48
N ILE A 134 14.25 13.61 -7.13
CA ILE A 134 14.51 12.78 -8.31
C ILE A 134 15.11 13.63 -9.45
N GLU A 135 14.51 14.79 -9.74
CA GLU A 135 15.01 15.72 -10.76
C GLU A 135 16.46 16.12 -10.48
N ARG A 136 16.74 16.60 -9.27
CA ARG A 136 18.08 17.01 -8.83
C ARG A 136 19.11 15.89 -8.92
N CYS A 137 18.76 14.67 -8.49
CA CYS A 137 19.66 13.52 -8.54
C CYS A 137 19.98 13.06 -9.96
N VAL A 138 19.02 13.15 -10.88
CA VAL A 138 19.21 12.72 -12.27
C VAL A 138 19.91 13.81 -13.11
N LEU A 139 19.43 15.06 -13.05
CA LEU A 139 19.84 16.10 -13.98
C LEU A 139 21.05 16.92 -13.47
N GLU A 140 21.08 17.25 -12.17
CA GLU A 140 22.11 18.11 -11.60
C GLU A 140 23.27 17.31 -11.03
N LYS A 141 23.01 16.46 -9.99
CA LYS A 141 24.02 15.67 -9.29
C LYS A 141 24.53 14.49 -10.13
N LYS A 142 23.73 13.99 -11.06
CA LYS A 142 24.02 12.81 -11.90
C LYS A 142 24.40 11.58 -11.06
N THR A 143 23.64 11.38 -9.96
CA THR A 143 23.82 10.32 -9.00
C THR A 143 22.76 9.23 -9.10
N LEU A 144 21.72 9.41 -9.93
CA LEU A 144 20.62 8.45 -10.11
C LEU A 144 20.38 8.18 -11.59
N ILE A 145 20.29 6.90 -11.95
CA ILE A 145 19.78 6.42 -13.25
C ILE A 145 18.85 5.23 -13.03
N ALA A 146 18.06 4.86 -14.04
CA ALA A 146 17.21 3.68 -14.01
C ALA A 146 17.52 2.72 -15.14
N THR A 147 17.34 1.40 -14.91
CA THR A 147 17.60 0.33 -15.86
C THR A 147 16.61 -0.82 -15.76
N PHE A 148 16.60 -1.70 -16.76
CA PHE A 148 15.78 -2.91 -16.82
C PHE A 148 16.57 -4.22 -16.72
N THR A 149 17.91 -4.18 -16.86
CA THR A 149 18.71 -5.40 -16.88
C THR A 149 19.06 -5.91 -15.49
N ASP A 150 19.00 -7.23 -15.30
CA ASP A 150 19.36 -7.90 -14.05
C ASP A 150 20.88 -7.99 -13.84
N GLU A 151 21.65 -7.96 -14.93
CA GLU A 151 23.12 -8.06 -14.91
C GLU A 151 23.77 -6.89 -14.15
N VAL A 152 23.07 -5.76 -13.99
CA VAL A 152 23.51 -4.62 -13.17
C VAL A 152 23.85 -5.01 -11.72
N LEU A 153 23.24 -6.07 -11.20
CA LEU A 153 23.50 -6.57 -9.85
C LEU A 153 24.96 -7.03 -9.66
N GLY A 154 25.63 -7.49 -10.73
CA GLY A 154 27.05 -7.82 -10.70
C GLY A 154 27.97 -6.62 -10.51
N LEU A 155 27.47 -5.41 -10.68
CA LEU A 155 28.20 -4.15 -10.51
C LEU A 155 27.97 -3.48 -9.14
N ALA A 156 27.05 -4.02 -8.31
CA ALA A 156 26.64 -3.40 -7.06
C ALA A 156 27.59 -3.66 -5.90
N ASP A 157 27.78 -2.66 -5.05
CA ASP A 157 28.38 -2.82 -3.71
C ASP A 157 27.27 -3.02 -2.65
N VAL A 158 26.08 -2.44 -2.90
CA VAL A 158 24.88 -2.62 -2.08
C VAL A 158 23.67 -2.84 -2.99
N VAL A 159 22.84 -3.82 -2.65
CA VAL A 159 21.54 -4.06 -3.29
C VAL A 159 20.44 -3.82 -2.25
N VAL A 160 19.51 -2.90 -2.54
CA VAL A 160 18.31 -2.63 -1.72
C VAL A 160 17.10 -3.26 -2.40
N ILE A 161 16.30 -4.01 -1.65
CA ILE A 161 15.13 -4.72 -2.18
C ILE A 161 13.85 -4.08 -1.68
N ASP A 162 13.12 -3.43 -2.62
CA ASP A 162 11.78 -2.86 -2.43
C ASP A 162 10.74 -3.56 -3.31
N VAL A 163 10.90 -4.86 -3.44
CA VAL A 163 9.97 -5.73 -4.16
C VAL A 163 8.81 -6.10 -3.24
N GLN A 164 7.60 -5.88 -3.72
CA GLN A 164 6.38 -6.09 -2.97
C GLN A 164 6.19 -7.54 -2.51
N CYS A 165 5.81 -7.71 -1.23
CA CYS A 165 5.34 -8.95 -0.63
C CYS A 165 3.90 -8.77 -0.18
N ASP A 166 2.97 -9.51 -0.77
CA ASP A 166 1.55 -9.38 -0.51
C ASP A 166 1.01 -10.51 0.38
N TYR A 167 0.06 -10.15 1.24
CA TYR A 167 -0.79 -11.10 1.94
C TYR A 167 -2.18 -11.09 1.33
N VAL A 168 -2.65 -12.24 0.89
CA VAL A 168 -3.93 -12.40 0.21
C VAL A 168 -4.91 -13.13 1.12
N LYS A 169 -6.00 -12.45 1.48
CA LYS A 169 -7.10 -13.05 2.24
C LYS A 169 -8.08 -13.73 1.30
N ASN A 170 -8.54 -14.92 1.68
CA ASN A 170 -9.52 -15.68 0.91
C ASN A 170 -10.96 -15.17 1.10
N ALA A 171 -11.25 -14.53 2.23
CA ALA A 171 -12.53 -13.92 2.54
C ALA A 171 -12.35 -12.67 3.40
N LEU A 172 -13.37 -11.81 3.43
CA LEU A 172 -13.41 -10.66 4.34
C LEU A 172 -13.47 -11.17 5.80
N ALA A 173 -12.70 -10.55 6.69
CA ALA A 173 -12.56 -10.95 8.10
C ALA A 173 -12.07 -12.41 8.29
N ASP A 174 -11.19 -12.86 7.41
CA ASP A 174 -10.59 -14.19 7.49
C ASP A 174 -9.07 -14.13 7.28
N VAL A 175 -8.39 -13.44 8.19
CA VAL A 175 -6.94 -13.27 8.10
C VAL A 175 -6.17 -14.57 8.37
N LYS A 176 -6.74 -15.54 9.08
CA LYS A 176 -6.04 -16.80 9.41
C LYS A 176 -5.90 -17.75 8.23
N ASN A 177 -6.82 -17.69 7.26
CA ASN A 177 -6.84 -18.56 6.09
C ASN A 177 -6.32 -17.87 4.82
N GLY A 178 -5.59 -16.78 4.96
CA GLY A 178 -4.91 -16.12 3.86
C GLY A 178 -3.57 -16.79 3.51
N ASP A 179 -2.95 -16.31 2.44
CA ASP A 179 -1.66 -16.80 1.97
C ASP A 179 -0.74 -15.64 1.59
N VAL A 180 0.56 -15.88 1.59
CA VAL A 180 1.58 -14.90 1.21
C VAL A 180 2.00 -15.13 -0.23
N ASP A 181 1.96 -14.09 -1.05
CA ASP A 181 2.53 -14.13 -2.40
C ASP A 181 4.03 -13.80 -2.35
N MET A 182 4.84 -14.85 -2.24
CA MET A 182 6.30 -14.76 -2.19
C MET A 182 6.95 -14.85 -3.58
N ALA A 183 6.21 -15.16 -4.64
CA ALA A 183 6.77 -15.53 -5.94
C ALA A 183 7.71 -14.46 -6.53
N ALA A 184 7.32 -13.18 -6.49
CA ALA A 184 8.14 -12.10 -7.00
C ALA A 184 9.41 -11.88 -6.17
N LEU A 185 9.32 -12.08 -4.86
CA LEU A 185 10.44 -11.91 -3.94
C LEU A 185 11.42 -13.07 -4.06
N GLU A 186 10.96 -14.32 -4.15
CA GLU A 186 11.79 -15.50 -4.40
C GLU A 186 12.49 -15.42 -5.76
N GLU A 187 11.80 -15.02 -6.83
CA GLU A 187 12.40 -14.75 -8.14
C GLU A 187 13.54 -13.72 -8.00
N THR A 188 13.31 -12.67 -7.20
CA THR A 188 14.33 -11.65 -6.93
C THR A 188 15.56 -12.22 -6.22
N PHE A 189 15.38 -13.09 -5.22
CA PHE A 189 16.51 -13.75 -4.54
C PHE A 189 17.28 -14.67 -5.48
N HIS A 190 16.61 -15.38 -6.38
CA HIS A 190 17.27 -16.17 -7.41
C HIS A 190 18.09 -15.32 -8.38
N ILE A 191 17.56 -14.18 -8.81
CA ILE A 191 18.25 -13.24 -9.68
C ILE A 191 19.47 -12.64 -8.96
N ILE A 192 19.31 -12.21 -7.72
CA ILE A 192 20.40 -11.69 -6.89
C ILE A 192 21.53 -12.74 -6.79
N GLY A 193 21.22 -13.96 -6.35
CA GLY A 193 22.21 -15.02 -6.20
C GLY A 193 22.96 -15.38 -7.49
N LYS A 194 22.30 -15.20 -8.65
CA LYS A 194 22.91 -15.42 -9.97
C LYS A 194 23.96 -14.37 -10.32
N TYR A 195 23.77 -13.11 -9.93
CA TYR A 195 24.57 -12.02 -10.48
C TYR A 195 25.49 -11.32 -9.48
N ILE A 196 25.13 -11.17 -8.19
CA ILE A 196 25.93 -10.37 -7.24
C ILE A 196 27.34 -10.90 -7.07
N ALA A 197 28.26 -9.98 -6.80
CA ALA A 197 29.65 -10.30 -6.45
C ALA A 197 29.76 -10.68 -4.96
N PRO A 198 30.81 -11.47 -4.58
CA PRO A 198 31.15 -11.63 -3.17
C PRO A 198 31.38 -10.29 -2.49
N GLY A 199 30.96 -10.17 -1.23
CA GLY A 199 31.10 -8.93 -0.47
C GLY A 199 30.00 -7.88 -0.74
N THR A 200 29.08 -8.09 -1.70
CA THR A 200 27.92 -7.23 -1.90
C THR A 200 26.95 -7.35 -0.73
N LEU A 201 26.57 -6.23 -0.10
CA LEU A 201 25.49 -6.19 0.89
C LEU A 201 24.12 -6.29 0.21
N VAL A 202 23.30 -7.23 0.62
CA VAL A 202 21.89 -7.34 0.19
C VAL A 202 21.00 -6.90 1.35
N LEU A 203 20.36 -5.75 1.20
CA LEU A 203 19.45 -5.17 2.17
C LEU A 203 18.00 -5.41 1.74
N ILE A 204 17.27 -6.21 2.50
CA ILE A 204 15.81 -6.38 2.33
C ILE A 204 15.14 -5.25 3.08
N GLU A 205 14.52 -4.30 2.36
CA GLU A 205 13.83 -3.15 2.96
C GLU A 205 12.31 -3.36 2.99
N THR A 206 11.78 -4.15 2.10
CA THR A 206 10.35 -4.46 2.05
C THR A 206 9.88 -5.22 3.29
N THR A 207 8.63 -4.98 3.71
CA THR A 207 8.00 -5.74 4.80
C THR A 207 7.78 -7.19 4.35
N VAL A 208 8.36 -8.11 5.09
CA VAL A 208 8.35 -9.56 4.79
C VAL A 208 7.84 -10.38 5.99
N PRO A 209 7.38 -11.62 5.76
CA PRO A 209 7.09 -12.56 6.85
C PRO A 209 8.34 -12.80 7.71
N PRO A 210 8.25 -12.84 9.05
CA PRO A 210 9.36 -13.18 9.93
C PRO A 210 10.08 -14.46 9.53
N GLY A 211 11.41 -14.44 9.50
CA GLY A 211 12.27 -15.53 9.05
C GLY A 211 12.58 -15.53 7.55
N THR A 212 12.04 -14.59 6.76
CA THR A 212 12.28 -14.55 5.30
C THR A 212 13.75 -14.41 4.96
N THR A 213 14.49 -13.52 5.63
CA THR A 213 15.93 -13.33 5.33
C THR A 213 16.73 -14.58 5.61
N GLU A 214 16.49 -15.24 6.76
CA GLU A 214 17.27 -16.39 7.22
C GLU A 214 16.85 -17.70 6.56
N GLN A 215 15.53 -17.94 6.38
CA GLN A 215 14.98 -19.23 5.97
C GLN A 215 14.67 -19.31 4.47
N VAL A 216 14.55 -18.17 3.78
CA VAL A 216 14.21 -18.13 2.35
C VAL A 216 15.33 -17.49 1.55
N ALA A 217 15.67 -16.23 1.80
CA ALA A 217 16.65 -15.48 1.00
C ALA A 217 18.06 -16.09 1.08
N TYR A 218 18.54 -16.34 2.30
CA TYR A 218 19.89 -16.88 2.50
C TYR A 218 20.11 -18.23 1.81
N PRO A 219 19.28 -19.27 2.00
CA PRO A 219 19.48 -20.54 1.33
C PRO A 219 19.46 -20.45 -0.19
N ILE A 220 18.56 -19.60 -0.75
CA ILE A 220 18.47 -19.41 -2.20
C ILE A 220 19.78 -18.79 -2.73
N ILE A 221 20.23 -17.69 -2.14
CA ILE A 221 21.43 -16.98 -2.61
C ILE A 221 22.69 -17.83 -2.39
N LYS A 222 22.83 -18.49 -1.24
CA LYS A 222 23.94 -19.38 -0.93
C LYS A 222 24.07 -20.52 -1.95
N LYS A 223 22.96 -21.15 -2.32
CA LYS A 223 22.94 -22.20 -3.35
C LYS A 223 23.42 -21.69 -4.73
N HIS A 224 23.15 -20.44 -5.08
CA HIS A 224 23.70 -19.84 -6.29
C HIS A 224 25.21 -19.57 -6.17
N PHE A 225 25.70 -19.14 -5.01
CA PHE A 225 27.10 -18.94 -4.73
C PHE A 225 27.88 -20.27 -4.89
N GLU A 226 27.38 -21.33 -4.28
CA GLU A 226 27.95 -22.68 -4.42
C GLU A 226 28.04 -23.14 -5.88
N ARG A 227 26.94 -22.92 -6.66
CA ARG A 227 26.92 -23.27 -8.10
C ARG A 227 27.91 -22.46 -8.94
N ARG A 228 28.25 -21.25 -8.49
CA ARG A 228 29.24 -20.37 -9.11
C ARG A 228 30.67 -20.60 -8.60
N GLY A 229 30.88 -21.53 -7.65
CA GLY A 229 32.16 -21.78 -7.01
C GLY A 229 32.63 -20.67 -6.06
N ILE A 230 31.68 -19.89 -5.49
CA ILE A 230 31.98 -18.83 -4.53
C ILE A 230 31.87 -19.43 -3.13
N GLU A 231 32.99 -19.38 -2.38
CA GLU A 231 33.10 -19.92 -1.02
C GLU A 231 32.60 -18.93 0.04
N ASP A 232 32.57 -17.63 -0.29
CA ASP A 232 32.13 -16.58 0.61
C ASP A 232 30.67 -16.78 1.05
N GLU A 233 30.34 -16.25 2.25
CA GLU A 233 28.99 -16.21 2.73
C GLU A 233 28.26 -14.97 2.19
N PRO A 234 26.98 -15.09 1.76
CA PRO A 234 26.18 -13.95 1.37
C PRO A 234 25.97 -12.98 2.55
N LEU A 235 26.16 -11.70 2.31
CA LEU A 235 25.94 -10.64 3.30
C LEU A 235 24.50 -10.11 3.18
N LEU A 236 23.61 -10.64 4.00
CA LEU A 236 22.19 -10.24 4.02
C LEU A 236 21.87 -9.44 5.27
N ALA A 237 21.05 -8.42 5.08
CA ALA A 237 20.52 -7.58 6.15
C ALA A 237 19.04 -7.29 5.92
N HIS A 238 18.36 -6.92 6.98
CA HIS A 238 16.97 -6.43 6.93
C HIS A 238 16.85 -5.09 7.66
N SER A 239 16.10 -4.15 7.05
CA SER A 239 15.72 -2.89 7.68
C SER A 239 14.45 -2.38 7.03
N TYR A 240 13.35 -2.37 7.77
CA TYR A 240 12.10 -1.86 7.24
C TYR A 240 12.00 -0.34 7.30
N GLU A 241 11.28 0.24 6.36
CA GLU A 241 10.93 1.65 6.33
C GLU A 241 9.69 1.97 7.21
N ARG A 242 9.53 3.24 7.55
CA ARG A 242 8.35 3.76 8.26
C ARG A 242 7.63 4.83 7.44
N VAL A 243 7.51 4.58 6.16
CA VAL A 243 6.88 5.49 5.19
C VAL A 243 5.47 5.88 5.62
N MET A 244 5.23 7.17 5.62
CA MET A 244 3.91 7.77 5.76
C MET A 244 3.63 8.60 4.51
N PRO A 245 2.89 8.07 3.50
CA PRO A 245 2.48 8.87 2.35
C PRO A 245 1.75 10.14 2.80
N GLY A 246 2.03 11.27 2.18
CA GLY A 246 1.51 12.58 2.54
C GLY A 246 2.56 13.68 2.33
N ARG A 247 2.36 14.84 2.98
CA ARG A 247 3.21 16.03 2.77
C ARG A 247 4.65 15.89 3.27
N ASP A 248 4.90 15.00 4.23
CA ASP A 248 6.21 14.76 4.83
C ASP A 248 6.80 13.40 4.41
N TYR A 249 6.56 13.00 3.16
CA TYR A 249 6.91 11.69 2.68
C TYR A 249 8.41 11.42 2.76
N VAL A 250 9.24 12.32 2.22
CA VAL A 250 10.72 12.19 2.24
C VAL A 250 11.21 12.17 3.69
N ALA A 251 10.70 13.07 4.53
CA ALA A 251 11.07 13.14 5.94
C ALA A 251 10.72 11.84 6.68
N SER A 252 9.57 11.22 6.39
CA SER A 252 9.17 9.95 7.02
C SER A 252 10.10 8.77 6.71
N VAL A 253 10.87 8.84 5.61
CA VAL A 253 11.86 7.82 5.23
C VAL A 253 13.25 8.17 5.77
N ARG A 254 13.67 9.44 5.61
CA ARG A 254 15.03 9.90 5.93
C ARG A 254 15.20 10.33 7.39
N ASP A 255 14.22 11.03 7.94
CA ASP A 255 14.30 11.72 9.23
C ASP A 255 13.43 10.98 10.28
N PHE A 256 13.66 9.69 10.45
CA PHE A 256 12.88 8.85 11.37
C PHE A 256 13.70 7.66 11.88
N TRP A 257 13.42 7.22 13.10
CA TRP A 257 14.08 6.06 13.72
C TRP A 257 13.94 4.82 12.84
N ARG A 258 15.06 4.15 12.59
CA ARG A 258 15.12 2.90 11.82
C ARG A 258 15.59 1.75 12.69
N VAL A 259 15.12 0.56 12.34
CA VAL A 259 15.59 -0.70 12.91
C VAL A 259 16.31 -1.47 11.82
N CYS A 260 17.48 -2.01 12.11
CA CYS A 260 18.22 -2.84 11.18
C CYS A 260 18.85 -4.05 11.87
N SER A 261 19.23 -5.05 11.10
CA SER A 261 19.89 -6.27 11.54
C SER A 261 20.63 -6.92 10.39
N GLY A 262 21.59 -7.79 10.69
CA GLY A 262 22.33 -8.55 9.69
C GLY A 262 22.43 -10.02 10.06
N ILE A 263 22.49 -10.89 9.05
CA ILE A 263 22.61 -12.35 9.24
C ILE A 263 23.94 -12.76 9.87
N SER A 264 24.93 -11.89 9.77
CA SER A 264 26.26 -12.05 10.35
C SER A 264 26.77 -10.73 10.92
N PRO A 265 27.80 -10.74 11.80
CA PRO A 265 28.40 -9.50 12.30
C PRO A 265 28.86 -8.57 11.17
N GLY A 266 29.46 -9.10 10.10
CA GLY A 266 29.90 -8.31 8.95
C GLY A 266 28.73 -7.66 8.19
N ALA A 267 27.65 -8.39 7.95
CA ALA A 267 26.44 -7.85 7.32
C ALA A 267 25.79 -6.76 8.20
N ARG A 268 25.76 -6.96 9.51
CA ARG A 268 25.22 -5.98 10.48
C ARG A 268 26.04 -4.68 10.47
N GLU A 269 27.36 -4.76 10.54
CA GLU A 269 28.24 -3.59 10.47
C GLU A 269 28.07 -2.83 9.13
N MET A 270 27.96 -3.57 8.03
CA MET A 270 27.78 -2.95 6.71
C MET A 270 26.43 -2.23 6.57
N VAL A 271 25.33 -2.82 7.05
CA VAL A 271 24.02 -2.16 6.97
C VAL A 271 23.94 -0.96 7.90
N GLU A 272 24.52 -1.04 9.11
CA GLU A 272 24.58 0.08 10.04
C GLU A 272 25.35 1.26 9.43
N ARG A 273 26.49 1.02 8.83
CA ARG A 273 27.28 2.04 8.12
C ARG A 273 26.50 2.61 6.94
N PHE A 274 25.93 1.74 6.08
CA PHE A 274 25.19 2.18 4.90
C PHE A 274 24.00 3.08 5.25
N LEU A 275 23.19 2.67 6.23
CA LEU A 275 22.05 3.46 6.68
C LEU A 275 22.49 4.74 7.42
N GLY A 276 23.56 4.68 8.18
CA GLY A 276 24.15 5.84 8.84
C GLY A 276 24.65 6.92 7.87
N ASP A 277 25.13 6.49 6.68
CA ASP A 277 25.54 7.43 5.62
C ASP A 277 24.36 8.03 4.83
N VAL A 278 23.17 7.44 4.91
CA VAL A 278 22.03 7.78 4.05
C VAL A 278 20.94 8.52 4.80
N LEU A 279 20.72 8.13 6.06
CA LEU A 279 19.62 8.64 6.88
C LEU A 279 20.13 9.66 7.91
N ASN A 280 19.24 10.46 8.44
CA ASN A 280 19.53 11.39 9.53
C ASN A 280 19.64 10.65 10.88
N THR A 281 20.75 9.94 11.07
CA THR A 281 20.97 9.14 12.28
C THR A 281 21.51 9.94 13.46
N ASP A 282 21.91 11.16 13.25
CA ASP A 282 22.32 12.08 14.34
C ASP A 282 21.12 12.44 15.24
N ASP A 283 19.95 12.73 14.62
CA ASP A 283 18.72 13.04 15.34
C ASP A 283 17.86 11.79 15.59
N TYR A 284 17.95 10.80 14.73
CA TYR A 284 17.15 9.56 14.75
C TYR A 284 18.04 8.31 14.73
N PRO A 285 18.70 7.97 15.86
CA PRO A 285 19.64 6.87 15.94
C PRO A 285 19.04 5.53 15.47
N LEU A 286 19.87 4.71 14.82
CA LEU A 286 19.50 3.35 14.42
C LEU A 286 19.34 2.45 15.65
N THR A 287 18.33 1.58 15.62
CA THR A 287 18.24 0.45 16.54
C THR A 287 18.77 -0.79 15.81
N VAL A 288 19.91 -1.28 16.25
CA VAL A 288 20.55 -2.46 15.66
C VAL A 288 20.18 -3.70 16.47
N LEU A 289 19.52 -4.67 15.82
CA LEU A 289 19.13 -5.94 16.41
C LEU A 289 20.11 -7.05 15.98
N ASP A 290 20.09 -8.17 16.71
CA ASP A 290 21.06 -9.23 16.51
C ASP A 290 20.77 -10.06 15.25
N ARG A 291 19.49 -10.30 14.93
CA ARG A 291 19.08 -11.21 13.84
C ARG A 291 18.01 -10.58 12.95
N PRO A 292 18.01 -10.89 11.64
CA PRO A 292 16.98 -10.41 10.71
C PRO A 292 15.55 -10.73 11.13
N ILE A 293 15.29 -11.91 11.67
CA ILE A 293 13.96 -12.29 12.16
C ILE A 293 13.43 -11.31 13.23
N GLU A 294 14.29 -10.68 14.01
CA GLU A 294 13.89 -9.72 15.05
C GLU A 294 13.41 -8.41 14.43
N SER A 295 14.12 -7.87 13.43
CA SER A 295 13.70 -6.65 12.74
C SER A 295 12.48 -6.89 11.85
N GLU A 296 12.36 -8.06 11.21
CA GLU A 296 11.16 -8.48 10.47
C GLU A 296 9.95 -8.56 11.42
N THR A 297 10.13 -9.19 12.59
CA THR A 297 9.08 -9.27 13.63
C THR A 297 8.71 -7.90 14.17
N ALA A 298 9.68 -7.00 14.39
CA ALA A 298 9.43 -5.66 14.90
C ALA A 298 8.45 -4.88 14.02
N LYS A 299 8.60 -4.95 12.68
CA LYS A 299 7.66 -4.34 11.74
C LYS A 299 6.24 -4.90 11.87
N ILE A 300 6.13 -6.22 11.95
CA ILE A 300 4.82 -6.90 12.08
C ILE A 300 4.14 -6.55 13.40
N VAL A 301 4.89 -6.55 14.50
CA VAL A 301 4.36 -6.20 15.83
C VAL A 301 3.92 -4.74 15.86
N GLU A 302 4.71 -3.81 15.30
CA GLU A 302 4.36 -2.38 15.25
C GLU A 302 3.03 -2.15 14.53
N ASN A 303 2.83 -2.78 13.37
CA ASN A 303 1.60 -2.64 12.60
C ASN A 303 0.42 -3.37 13.25
N SER A 304 0.64 -4.56 13.83
CA SER A 304 -0.39 -5.30 14.57
C SER A 304 -0.85 -4.56 15.83
N TYR A 305 0.07 -3.90 16.54
CA TYR A 305 -0.25 -3.06 17.70
C TYR A 305 -1.21 -1.93 17.31
N ARG A 306 -0.93 -1.20 16.21
CA ARG A 306 -1.82 -0.14 15.71
C ARG A 306 -3.19 -0.68 15.30
N ALA A 307 -3.22 -1.82 14.61
CA ALA A 307 -4.46 -2.50 14.23
C ALA A 307 -5.29 -2.88 15.46
N THR A 308 -4.64 -3.36 16.52
CA THR A 308 -5.29 -3.77 17.76
C THR A 308 -5.91 -2.59 18.51
N ILE A 309 -5.20 -1.46 18.63
CA ILE A 309 -5.75 -0.26 19.29
C ILE A 309 -6.99 0.26 18.57
N LEU A 310 -6.99 0.25 17.24
CA LEU A 310 -8.15 0.68 16.45
C LEU A 310 -9.33 -0.27 16.62
N ALA A 311 -9.12 -1.58 16.53
CA ALA A 311 -10.17 -2.58 16.75
C ALA A 311 -10.77 -2.47 18.15
N PHE A 312 -9.93 -2.27 19.18
CA PHE A 312 -10.38 -2.04 20.55
C PHE A 312 -11.32 -0.83 20.66
N MET A 313 -10.97 0.28 20.02
CA MET A 313 -11.82 1.48 20.03
C MET A 313 -13.09 1.32 19.21
N ASP A 314 -13.06 0.50 18.18
CA ASP A 314 -14.24 0.17 17.38
C ASP A 314 -15.29 -0.61 18.20
N GLU A 315 -14.88 -1.55 19.03
CA GLU A 315 -15.80 -2.24 19.98
C GLU A 315 -16.43 -1.24 20.95
N TRP A 316 -15.63 -0.36 21.56
CA TRP A 316 -16.12 0.65 22.49
C TRP A 316 -17.02 1.69 21.80
N SER A 317 -16.86 1.91 20.51
CA SER A 317 -17.75 2.78 19.77
C SER A 317 -19.18 2.23 19.69
N LEU A 318 -19.33 0.91 19.47
CA LEU A 318 -20.64 0.26 19.49
C LEU A 318 -21.29 0.33 20.88
N PHE A 319 -20.49 0.13 21.92
CA PHE A 319 -20.97 0.29 23.31
C PHE A 319 -21.47 1.72 23.56
N ALA A 320 -20.71 2.72 23.13
CA ALA A 320 -21.05 4.13 23.30
C ALA A 320 -22.34 4.50 22.56
N GLU A 321 -22.49 4.07 21.30
CA GLU A 321 -23.69 4.29 20.49
C GLU A 321 -24.96 3.75 21.17
N ARG A 322 -24.88 2.53 21.72
CA ARG A 322 -26.03 1.88 22.39
C ARG A 322 -26.41 2.52 23.73
N ASN A 323 -25.43 3.10 24.44
CA ASN A 323 -25.59 3.60 25.80
C ASN A 323 -25.65 5.13 25.89
N GLY A 324 -25.77 5.85 24.77
CA GLY A 324 -25.90 7.31 24.78
C GLY A 324 -24.63 8.05 25.22
N ILE A 325 -23.46 7.44 25.01
CA ILE A 325 -22.15 7.98 25.41
C ILE A 325 -21.50 8.72 24.24
N ASP A 326 -20.80 9.81 24.53
CA ASP A 326 -19.89 10.47 23.59
C ASP A 326 -18.49 9.86 23.76
N LEU A 327 -18.10 8.93 22.90
CA LEU A 327 -16.80 8.29 22.97
C LEU A 327 -15.66 9.26 22.68
N LYS A 328 -15.87 10.33 21.88
CA LYS A 328 -14.88 11.37 21.64
C LYS A 328 -14.41 11.97 22.98
N LYS A 329 -15.33 12.42 23.83
CA LYS A 329 -15.00 13.00 25.14
C LYS A 329 -14.35 11.98 26.08
N VAL A 330 -14.74 10.72 26.02
CA VAL A 330 -14.10 9.64 26.80
C VAL A 330 -12.64 9.46 26.36
N ILE A 331 -12.38 9.39 25.05
CA ILE A 331 -11.02 9.29 24.52
C ILE A 331 -10.17 10.48 24.91
N GLU A 332 -10.70 11.71 24.77
CA GLU A 332 -10.00 12.94 25.14
C GLU A 332 -9.63 12.94 26.64
N ALA A 333 -10.52 12.51 27.51
CA ALA A 333 -10.26 12.37 28.94
C ALA A 333 -9.17 11.33 29.26
N ILE A 334 -9.12 10.23 28.50
CA ILE A 334 -8.10 9.19 28.68
C ILE A 334 -6.74 9.66 28.18
N LYS A 335 -6.69 10.41 27.07
CA LYS A 335 -5.45 10.92 26.43
C LYS A 335 -4.64 11.88 27.32
N VAL A 336 -5.27 12.47 28.32
CA VAL A 336 -4.59 13.31 29.31
C VAL A 336 -3.48 12.55 30.05
N ARG A 337 -3.65 11.23 30.22
CA ARG A 337 -2.62 10.40 30.80
C ARG A 337 -1.50 10.11 29.79
N PRO A 338 -0.23 10.47 30.03
CA PRO A 338 0.86 10.34 29.07
C PRO A 338 1.00 8.93 28.48
N THR A 339 0.81 7.88 29.30
CA THR A 339 0.89 6.47 28.87
C THR A 339 -0.26 6.02 27.95
N HIS A 340 -1.28 6.86 27.75
CA HIS A 340 -2.48 6.57 26.93
C HIS A 340 -2.67 7.62 25.82
N SER A 341 -1.69 8.51 25.62
CA SER A 341 -1.77 9.61 24.64
C SER A 341 -1.94 9.13 23.19
N ASN A 342 -1.52 7.89 22.89
CA ASN A 342 -1.60 7.27 21.57
C ASN A 342 -2.94 6.54 21.29
N ILE A 343 -3.92 6.60 22.20
CA ILE A 343 -5.26 6.05 21.94
C ILE A 343 -5.88 6.73 20.70
N MET A 344 -6.48 5.95 19.82
CA MET A 344 -7.01 6.44 18.55
C MET A 344 -8.54 6.63 18.63
N PHE A 345 -9.08 7.49 17.77
CA PHE A 345 -10.53 7.60 17.59
C PHE A 345 -11.05 6.46 16.72
N PRO A 346 -12.31 6.01 16.94
CA PRO A 346 -12.93 5.02 16.05
C PRO A 346 -13.15 5.60 14.65
N GLY A 347 -13.23 4.71 13.66
CA GLY A 347 -13.48 5.06 12.27
C GLY A 347 -14.08 3.88 11.50
N PRO A 348 -14.29 3.99 10.18
CA PRO A 348 -14.87 2.93 9.36
C PRO A 348 -13.88 1.78 9.05
N GLY A 349 -12.93 1.53 9.89
CA GLY A 349 -11.90 0.52 9.79
C GLY A 349 -10.52 1.08 9.51
N ILE A 350 -9.58 0.18 9.30
CA ILE A 350 -8.21 0.48 8.91
C ILE A 350 -8.07 0.34 7.39
N GLY A 351 -7.48 1.34 6.77
CA GLY A 351 -7.10 1.27 5.37
C GLY A 351 -5.59 1.36 5.17
N GLY A 352 -5.20 1.57 3.93
CA GLY A 352 -3.82 1.58 3.51
C GLY A 352 -3.26 0.19 3.25
N TYR A 353 -2.05 0.15 2.70
CA TYR A 353 -1.49 -1.11 2.22
C TYR A 353 -0.98 -2.03 3.34
N CYS A 354 -0.55 -1.48 4.48
CA CYS A 354 0.20 -2.23 5.50
C CYS A 354 -0.69 -2.84 6.59
N LEU A 355 -1.44 -2.01 7.32
CA LEU A 355 -2.15 -2.44 8.53
C LEU A 355 -3.19 -3.54 8.30
N PRO A 356 -3.91 -3.60 7.17
CA PRO A 356 -4.88 -4.67 6.92
C PRO A 356 -4.25 -6.05 6.67
N LYS A 357 -2.94 -6.13 6.35
CA LYS A 357 -2.31 -7.38 5.91
C LYS A 357 -1.13 -7.84 6.75
N ASP A 358 -0.35 -6.93 7.36
CA ASP A 358 0.97 -7.27 7.90
C ASP A 358 0.90 -8.25 9.08
N GLY A 359 -0.12 -8.16 9.93
CA GLY A 359 -0.36 -9.19 10.95
C GLY A 359 -0.59 -10.59 10.37
N GLY A 360 -1.17 -10.67 9.15
CA GLY A 360 -1.31 -11.92 8.40
C GLY A 360 0.04 -12.51 7.97
N LEU A 361 1.02 -11.66 7.62
CA LEU A 361 2.39 -12.12 7.33
C LEU A 361 3.01 -12.83 8.54
N GLY A 362 2.79 -12.30 9.76
CA GLY A 362 3.25 -12.93 11.00
C GLY A 362 2.56 -14.26 11.29
N ILE A 363 1.24 -14.31 11.10
CA ILE A 363 0.44 -15.55 11.27
C ILE A 363 0.94 -16.64 10.30
N TRP A 364 1.11 -16.28 9.04
CA TRP A 364 1.59 -17.19 8.00
C TRP A 364 3.03 -17.68 8.27
N ALA A 365 3.93 -16.76 8.62
CA ALA A 365 5.33 -17.09 8.90
C ALA A 365 5.48 -18.10 10.04
N TYR A 366 4.62 -18.03 11.04
CA TYR A 366 4.67 -18.92 12.20
C TYR A 366 4.57 -20.39 11.81
N SER A 367 3.72 -20.72 10.84
CA SER A 367 3.58 -22.10 10.36
C SER A 367 4.51 -22.42 9.18
N HIS A 368 4.73 -21.49 8.24
CA HIS A 368 5.43 -21.78 6.98
C HIS A 368 6.94 -21.60 7.09
N ASN A 369 7.42 -20.48 7.61
CA ASN A 369 8.85 -20.23 7.77
C ASN A 369 9.42 -20.90 9.02
N LEU A 370 8.65 -20.91 10.12
CA LEU A 370 9.12 -21.33 11.44
C LEU A 370 8.65 -22.74 11.82
N GLY A 371 7.73 -23.35 11.07
CA GLY A 371 7.33 -24.75 11.18
C GLY A 371 6.42 -25.10 12.36
N TRP A 372 5.84 -24.11 13.07
CA TRP A 372 4.92 -24.34 14.19
C TRP A 372 3.53 -24.69 13.70
N GLN A 373 2.82 -25.58 14.43
CA GLN A 373 1.50 -26.08 14.04
C GLN A 373 0.37 -25.63 14.99
N ASP A 374 0.70 -25.07 16.13
CA ASP A 374 -0.28 -24.50 17.07
C ASP A 374 -0.70 -23.08 16.65
N SER A 375 -1.73 -22.54 17.27
CA SER A 375 -2.25 -21.20 16.98
C SER A 375 -2.12 -20.29 18.19
N ILE A 376 -1.23 -19.29 18.12
CA ILE A 376 -1.00 -18.31 19.18
C ILE A 376 -1.61 -16.93 18.88
N PHE A 377 -1.92 -16.66 17.60
CA PHE A 377 -2.36 -15.34 17.15
C PHE A 377 -3.89 -15.19 17.24
N HIS A 378 -4.44 -15.03 18.44
CA HIS A 378 -5.87 -14.75 18.65
C HIS A 378 -6.13 -13.25 18.50
N LEU A 379 -5.51 -12.42 19.34
CA LEU A 379 -5.74 -10.97 19.38
C LEU A 379 -5.40 -10.28 18.05
N THR A 380 -4.25 -10.61 17.44
CA THR A 380 -3.84 -10.05 16.15
C THR A 380 -4.85 -10.37 15.05
N ALA A 381 -5.31 -11.62 14.99
CA ALA A 381 -6.28 -12.04 13.98
C ALA A 381 -7.64 -11.37 14.19
N ASP A 382 -8.15 -11.35 15.42
CA ASP A 382 -9.44 -10.75 15.73
C ASP A 382 -9.41 -9.23 15.47
N ALA A 383 -8.31 -8.55 15.82
CA ALA A 383 -8.15 -7.12 15.52
C ALA A 383 -8.22 -6.80 14.03
N ILE A 384 -7.53 -7.59 13.19
CA ILE A 384 -7.58 -7.38 11.73
C ILE A 384 -8.99 -7.66 11.21
N ASN A 385 -9.63 -8.74 11.65
CA ASN A 385 -10.97 -9.13 11.22
C ASN A 385 -12.05 -8.09 11.61
N ILE A 386 -11.93 -7.49 12.81
CA ILE A 386 -12.81 -6.39 13.25
C ILE A 386 -12.63 -5.19 12.33
N ASN A 387 -11.39 -4.76 12.11
CA ASN A 387 -11.09 -3.63 11.23
C ASN A 387 -11.57 -3.86 9.79
N ASP A 388 -11.41 -5.07 9.26
CA ASP A 388 -11.85 -5.44 7.92
C ASP A 388 -13.35 -5.26 7.68
N THR A 389 -14.16 -5.41 8.72
CA THR A 389 -15.63 -5.35 8.60
C THR A 389 -16.24 -4.06 9.12
N ARG A 390 -15.43 -3.21 9.76
CA ARG A 390 -15.96 -2.03 10.46
C ARG A 390 -16.70 -1.05 9.54
N GLY A 391 -16.23 -0.88 8.30
CA GLY A 391 -16.91 -0.06 7.30
C GLY A 391 -18.35 -0.48 7.01
N LEU A 392 -18.71 -1.75 7.23
CA LEU A 392 -20.06 -2.27 7.05
C LEU A 392 -21.08 -1.78 8.10
N HIS A 393 -20.62 -1.18 9.20
CA HIS A 393 -21.49 -0.56 10.19
C HIS A 393 -22.11 0.76 9.69
N VAL A 394 -21.39 1.52 8.88
CA VAL A 394 -21.84 2.83 8.39
C VAL A 394 -23.14 2.74 7.55
N PRO A 395 -23.28 1.81 6.58
CA PRO A 395 -24.55 1.61 5.88
C PRO A 395 -25.74 1.31 6.80
N GLN A 396 -25.51 0.70 7.97
CA GLN A 396 -26.58 0.49 8.96
C GLN A 396 -26.98 1.83 9.60
N LEU A 397 -26.01 2.70 9.93
CA LEU A 397 -26.29 4.04 10.45
C LEU A 397 -27.06 4.88 9.42
N VAL A 398 -26.67 4.84 8.13
CA VAL A 398 -27.38 5.50 7.02
C VAL A 398 -28.83 5.02 6.95
N ARG A 399 -29.03 3.69 6.90
CA ARG A 399 -30.36 3.09 6.84
C ARG A 399 -31.25 3.49 8.03
N ASP A 400 -30.67 3.48 9.23
CA ASP A 400 -31.42 3.81 10.45
C ASP A 400 -31.74 5.31 10.52
N ALA A 401 -30.87 6.19 10.03
CA ALA A 401 -31.14 7.61 9.92
C ALA A 401 -32.25 7.91 8.89
N LEU A 402 -32.15 7.33 7.68
CA LEU A 402 -33.18 7.47 6.65
C LEU A 402 -34.54 6.93 7.11
N ARG A 403 -34.55 5.78 7.80
CA ARG A 403 -35.78 5.21 8.38
C ARG A 403 -36.45 6.16 9.39
N ASN A 404 -35.65 6.81 10.24
CA ASN A 404 -36.17 7.83 11.18
C ASN A 404 -36.78 9.04 10.46
N MET A 405 -36.38 9.28 9.22
CA MET A 405 -36.93 10.31 8.34
C MET A 405 -38.06 9.80 7.42
N ASN A 406 -38.52 8.55 7.63
CA ASN A 406 -39.53 7.88 6.79
C ASN A 406 -39.09 7.72 5.31
N LYS A 407 -37.78 7.56 5.06
CA LYS A 407 -37.21 7.33 3.73
C LYS A 407 -36.65 5.92 3.59
N PRO A 408 -36.96 5.21 2.49
CA PRO A 408 -36.28 3.94 2.20
C PRO A 408 -34.84 4.20 1.76
N ILE A 409 -33.93 3.28 2.09
CA ILE A 409 -32.56 3.37 1.60
C ILE A 409 -32.42 3.03 0.11
N ALA A 410 -33.31 2.18 -0.40
CA ALA A 410 -33.35 1.86 -1.82
C ALA A 410 -33.71 3.11 -2.64
N ALA A 411 -32.87 3.42 -3.62
CA ALA A 411 -32.92 4.65 -4.42
C ALA A 411 -32.73 5.96 -3.63
N ALA A 412 -32.25 5.91 -2.39
CA ALA A 412 -31.80 7.10 -1.68
C ALA A 412 -30.48 7.60 -2.29
N GLU A 413 -30.38 8.91 -2.53
CA GLU A 413 -29.15 9.56 -2.98
C GLU A 413 -28.24 9.81 -1.79
N VAL A 414 -27.04 9.20 -1.80
CA VAL A 414 -26.07 9.28 -0.70
C VAL A 414 -24.77 9.87 -1.19
N LEU A 415 -24.35 10.99 -0.60
CA LEU A 415 -23.01 11.56 -0.83
C LEU A 415 -22.03 11.04 0.20
N ILE A 416 -20.94 10.45 -0.26
CA ILE A 416 -19.82 10.04 0.55
C ILE A 416 -18.72 11.11 0.45
N LEU A 417 -18.32 11.67 1.59
CA LEU A 417 -17.23 12.65 1.70
C LEU A 417 -15.97 11.93 2.16
N GLY A 418 -15.09 11.63 1.21
CA GLY A 418 -13.82 10.92 1.39
C GLY A 418 -13.82 9.51 0.82
N ALA A 419 -12.93 9.27 -0.14
CA ALA A 419 -12.63 7.97 -0.77
C ALA A 419 -11.34 7.36 -0.25
N SER A 420 -10.37 8.18 0.15
CA SER A 420 -9.07 7.76 0.64
C SER A 420 -9.15 7.02 1.98
N TYR A 421 -8.07 6.32 2.34
CA TYR A 421 -8.06 5.53 3.57
C TYR A 421 -7.79 6.36 4.84
N ARG A 422 -7.26 7.57 4.69
CA ARG A 422 -6.98 8.49 5.80
C ARG A 422 -7.03 9.95 5.34
N GLU A 423 -6.91 10.86 6.31
CA GLU A 423 -6.94 12.30 6.08
C GLU A 423 -5.80 12.80 5.17
N ASP A 424 -6.15 13.73 4.29
CA ASP A 424 -5.26 14.56 3.46
C ASP A 424 -4.25 13.77 2.59
N VAL A 425 -4.65 12.61 2.09
CA VAL A 425 -3.90 11.80 1.11
C VAL A 425 -4.81 11.29 0.00
N GLY A 426 -4.24 11.03 -1.18
CA GLY A 426 -4.95 10.48 -2.35
C GLY A 426 -4.91 8.96 -2.49
N ASP A 427 -4.60 8.19 -1.42
CA ASP A 427 -4.49 6.73 -1.46
C ASP A 427 -5.80 6.05 -1.05
N THR A 428 -6.43 5.33 -1.99
CA THR A 428 -7.72 4.65 -1.80
C THR A 428 -7.59 3.17 -1.42
N ARG A 429 -6.37 2.63 -1.34
CA ARG A 429 -6.16 1.19 -1.10
C ARG A 429 -6.71 0.76 0.26
N TYR A 430 -7.56 -0.27 0.23
CA TYR A 430 -8.23 -0.81 1.42
C TYR A 430 -8.99 0.24 2.24
N SER A 431 -9.47 1.30 1.62
CA SER A 431 -10.26 2.33 2.31
C SER A 431 -11.53 1.75 2.91
N GLY A 432 -11.85 2.13 4.16
CA GLY A 432 -13.14 1.82 4.77
C GLY A 432 -14.33 2.39 3.98
N SER A 433 -14.11 3.50 3.27
CA SER A 433 -15.10 4.10 2.36
C SER A 433 -15.47 3.16 1.20
N GLU A 434 -14.55 2.31 0.73
CA GLU A 434 -14.86 1.31 -0.29
C GLU A 434 -15.93 0.32 0.17
N LEU A 435 -15.83 -0.18 1.40
CA LEU A 435 -16.84 -1.08 1.98
C LEU A 435 -18.19 -0.39 2.15
N ILE A 436 -18.18 0.89 2.56
CA ILE A 436 -19.39 1.72 2.69
C ILE A 436 -20.09 1.82 1.34
N VAL A 437 -19.37 2.25 0.30
CA VAL A 437 -19.88 2.43 -1.06
C VAL A 437 -20.40 1.12 -1.63
N ARG A 438 -19.61 0.04 -1.54
CA ARG A 438 -20.02 -1.28 -2.04
C ARG A 438 -21.29 -1.80 -1.35
N LYS A 439 -21.40 -1.64 -0.04
CA LYS A 439 -22.57 -2.11 0.71
C LYS A 439 -23.81 -1.25 0.46
N LEU A 440 -23.66 0.06 0.36
CA LEU A 440 -24.77 0.95 0.00
C LEU A 440 -25.28 0.66 -1.42
N ALA A 441 -24.39 0.45 -2.40
CA ALA A 441 -24.76 0.06 -3.75
C ALA A 441 -25.51 -1.29 -3.78
N GLU A 442 -25.04 -2.28 -3.00
CA GLU A 442 -25.67 -3.60 -2.90
C GLU A 442 -27.13 -3.51 -2.41
N ILE A 443 -27.41 -2.65 -1.43
CA ILE A 443 -28.75 -2.45 -0.87
C ILE A 443 -29.60 -1.43 -1.64
N GLY A 444 -29.08 -0.93 -2.77
CA GLY A 444 -29.83 -0.18 -3.78
C GLY A 444 -29.80 1.33 -3.63
N ALA A 445 -28.89 1.91 -2.85
CA ALA A 445 -28.68 3.36 -2.82
C ALA A 445 -27.99 3.86 -4.10
N ASP A 446 -28.28 5.09 -4.50
CA ASP A 446 -27.55 5.81 -5.54
C ASP A 446 -26.45 6.65 -4.88
N ILE A 447 -25.20 6.48 -5.35
CA ILE A 447 -24.03 6.97 -4.63
C ILE A 447 -23.30 8.03 -5.44
N ARG A 448 -22.99 9.13 -4.78
CA ARG A 448 -22.03 10.15 -5.22
C ARG A 448 -20.84 10.12 -4.25
N VAL A 449 -19.64 10.38 -4.76
CA VAL A 449 -18.43 10.45 -3.93
C VAL A 449 -17.66 11.71 -4.27
N HIS A 450 -17.26 12.44 -3.25
CA HIS A 450 -16.34 13.57 -3.35
C HIS A 450 -15.12 13.30 -2.48
N ASP A 451 -13.93 13.57 -3.02
CA ASP A 451 -12.67 13.55 -2.27
C ASP A 451 -11.72 14.60 -2.86
N PRO A 452 -11.16 15.51 -2.05
CA PRO A 452 -10.31 16.60 -2.56
C PRO A 452 -8.94 16.12 -3.09
N TYR A 453 -8.57 14.86 -2.83
CA TYR A 453 -7.26 14.29 -3.19
C TYR A 453 -7.35 13.13 -4.18
N VAL A 454 -8.57 12.65 -4.49
CA VAL A 454 -8.81 11.49 -5.36
C VAL A 454 -9.61 11.92 -6.59
N GLU A 455 -8.98 11.90 -7.75
CA GLU A 455 -9.63 12.19 -9.03
C GLU A 455 -10.33 10.95 -9.61
N GLN A 456 -9.80 9.75 -9.32
CA GLN A 456 -10.28 8.49 -9.86
C GLN A 456 -10.15 7.36 -8.84
N TRP A 457 -11.20 6.56 -8.70
CA TRP A 457 -11.21 5.44 -7.75
C TRP A 457 -11.00 4.11 -8.47
N TRP A 458 -9.74 3.73 -8.63
CA TRP A 458 -9.31 2.61 -9.43
C TRP A 458 -9.87 1.25 -8.98
N GLU A 459 -10.03 1.02 -7.68
CA GLU A 459 -10.54 -0.23 -7.12
C GLU A 459 -11.99 -0.49 -7.54
N LEU A 460 -12.81 0.56 -7.62
CA LEU A 460 -14.19 0.46 -8.08
C LEU A 460 -14.28 0.34 -9.60
N GLU A 461 -13.49 1.10 -10.35
CA GLU A 461 -13.47 1.05 -11.81
C GLU A 461 -13.02 -0.31 -12.33
N LYS A 462 -11.91 -0.85 -11.81
CA LYS A 462 -11.38 -2.17 -12.21
C LYS A 462 -12.15 -3.34 -11.63
N GLN A 463 -13.10 -3.09 -10.73
CA GLN A 463 -13.81 -4.12 -9.98
C GLN A 463 -12.85 -5.05 -9.20
N ASP A 464 -11.70 -4.49 -8.78
CA ASP A 464 -10.82 -5.13 -7.84
C ASP A 464 -11.53 -5.16 -6.49
N SER A 465 -12.22 -6.25 -6.23
CA SER A 465 -12.95 -6.43 -4.97
C SER A 465 -11.98 -6.68 -3.81
N TYR A 466 -12.39 -6.27 -2.63
CA TYR A 466 -11.73 -6.62 -1.38
C TYR A 466 -12.47 -7.81 -0.72
N PRO A 467 -11.81 -8.96 -0.45
CA PRO A 467 -10.51 -9.39 -0.95
C PRO A 467 -10.48 -9.54 -2.48
N ARG A 468 -9.29 -9.47 -3.10
CA ARG A 468 -9.12 -9.49 -4.57
C ARG A 468 -9.90 -10.64 -5.20
N ALA A 469 -10.68 -10.33 -6.24
CA ALA A 469 -11.60 -11.28 -6.88
C ALA A 469 -10.93 -12.55 -7.44
N GLY A 470 -9.62 -12.51 -7.74
CA GLY A 470 -8.87 -13.66 -8.27
C GLY A 470 -8.62 -14.79 -7.26
N TYR A 471 -8.73 -14.50 -5.97
CA TYR A 471 -8.38 -15.43 -4.89
C TYR A 471 -9.57 -15.94 -4.09
N SER A 472 -10.73 -15.30 -4.18
CA SER A 472 -11.97 -15.78 -3.55
C SER A 472 -12.92 -16.35 -4.59
N LYS A 473 -13.38 -17.60 -4.39
CA LYS A 473 -14.46 -18.21 -5.18
C LYS A 473 -15.83 -17.62 -4.83
N ALA A 474 -15.96 -16.92 -3.72
CA ALA A 474 -17.20 -16.30 -3.26
C ALA A 474 -17.11 -14.78 -3.42
N ARG A 475 -18.00 -14.20 -4.23
CA ARG A 475 -18.16 -12.75 -4.27
C ARG A 475 -18.81 -12.29 -2.96
N PHE A 476 -18.11 -11.46 -2.21
CA PHE A 476 -18.65 -10.89 -0.98
C PHE A 476 -19.76 -9.86 -1.26
N PHE A 477 -19.59 -9.05 -2.31
CA PHE A 477 -20.58 -8.06 -2.74
C PHE A 477 -21.27 -8.46 -4.05
N HIS A 478 -22.56 -8.13 -4.14
CA HIS A 478 -23.39 -8.33 -5.33
C HIS A 478 -23.74 -6.96 -5.95
N ARG A 479 -24.16 -6.96 -7.23
CA ARG A 479 -24.64 -5.76 -7.96
C ARG A 479 -23.61 -4.64 -8.02
N GLN A 480 -22.37 -4.98 -8.28
CA GLN A 480 -21.26 -4.01 -8.28
C GLN A 480 -21.04 -3.34 -9.64
N GLU A 481 -21.73 -3.77 -10.71
CA GLU A 481 -21.54 -3.27 -12.07
C GLU A 481 -21.76 -1.75 -12.18
N ARG A 482 -22.69 -1.20 -11.42
CA ARG A 482 -22.96 0.25 -11.39
C ARG A 482 -21.77 1.07 -10.88
N LEU A 483 -20.93 0.48 -10.03
CA LEU A 483 -19.76 1.17 -9.46
C LEU A 483 -18.62 1.35 -10.45
N ARG A 484 -18.63 0.65 -11.60
CA ARG A 484 -17.64 0.88 -12.68
C ARG A 484 -17.77 2.27 -13.30
N GLU A 485 -18.97 2.80 -13.28
CA GLU A 485 -19.31 4.10 -13.87
C GLU A 485 -19.32 5.22 -12.81
N LEU A 486 -18.99 4.86 -11.55
CA LEU A 486 -18.93 5.84 -10.47
C LEU A 486 -17.86 6.88 -10.77
N ARG A 487 -18.28 8.12 -10.92
CA ARG A 487 -17.37 9.26 -11.11
C ARG A 487 -17.25 10.02 -9.80
N MET A 488 -16.03 10.47 -9.53
CA MET A 488 -15.78 11.40 -8.44
C MET A 488 -16.44 12.74 -8.77
N VAL A 489 -17.12 13.33 -7.79
CA VAL A 489 -17.69 14.68 -7.91
C VAL A 489 -16.58 15.69 -7.62
N GLU A 490 -16.32 16.60 -8.55
CA GLU A 490 -15.25 17.60 -8.41
C GLU A 490 -15.63 18.73 -7.44
N ASP A 491 -16.86 19.22 -7.52
CA ASP A 491 -17.38 20.26 -6.63
C ASP A 491 -18.29 19.65 -5.57
N ILE A 492 -17.92 19.82 -4.30
CA ILE A 492 -18.68 19.35 -3.15
C ILE A 492 -20.11 19.92 -3.14
N TRP A 493 -20.29 21.18 -3.58
CA TRP A 493 -21.59 21.85 -3.55
C TRP A 493 -22.55 21.27 -4.59
N GLU A 494 -22.04 20.88 -5.76
CA GLU A 494 -22.82 20.10 -6.74
C GLU A 494 -23.17 18.71 -6.18
N GLY A 495 -22.20 18.07 -5.53
CA GLY A 495 -22.39 16.76 -4.91
C GLY A 495 -23.48 16.75 -3.84
N LEU A 496 -23.61 17.82 -3.08
CA LEU A 496 -24.61 17.99 -2.01
C LEU A 496 -26.04 18.18 -2.54
N SER A 497 -26.20 18.66 -3.77
CA SER A 497 -27.53 19.03 -4.28
C SER A 497 -28.51 17.85 -4.28
N GLY A 498 -29.60 18.00 -3.53
CA GLY A 498 -30.75 17.09 -3.50
C GLY A 498 -30.54 15.75 -2.80
N VAL A 499 -29.37 15.48 -2.19
CA VAL A 499 -29.08 14.19 -1.55
C VAL A 499 -29.98 13.90 -0.34
N ASP A 500 -30.17 12.63 -0.03
CA ASP A 500 -30.93 12.15 1.13
C ASP A 500 -30.04 11.87 2.34
N ALA A 501 -28.74 11.63 2.10
CA ALA A 501 -27.77 11.43 3.16
C ALA A 501 -26.38 11.95 2.77
N VAL A 502 -25.65 12.48 3.76
CA VAL A 502 -24.23 12.85 3.67
C VAL A 502 -23.45 12.05 4.69
N VAL A 503 -22.41 11.36 4.24
CA VAL A 503 -21.53 10.53 5.07
C VAL A 503 -20.15 11.15 5.10
N PHE A 504 -19.72 11.65 6.24
CA PHE A 504 -18.36 12.08 6.48
C PHE A 504 -17.48 10.85 6.73
N ALA A 505 -16.97 10.25 5.66
CA ALA A 505 -16.28 8.97 5.69
C ALA A 505 -14.77 9.09 5.96
N VAL A 506 -14.17 10.26 5.67
CA VAL A 506 -12.75 10.56 5.93
C VAL A 506 -12.62 11.98 6.51
N ARG A 507 -11.68 12.14 7.44
CA ARG A 507 -11.48 13.41 8.16
C ARG A 507 -10.55 14.36 7.40
N HIS A 508 -10.85 14.65 6.13
CA HIS A 508 -10.07 15.63 5.36
C HIS A 508 -10.22 17.06 5.89
N SER A 509 -9.10 17.78 5.88
CA SER A 509 -9.07 19.18 6.34
C SER A 509 -10.15 20.08 5.73
N PRO A 510 -10.49 19.99 4.43
CA PRO A 510 -11.57 20.77 3.84
C PRO A 510 -12.97 20.50 4.42
N TYR A 511 -13.20 19.33 5.02
CA TYR A 511 -14.51 18.98 5.59
C TYR A 511 -14.71 19.46 7.02
N LEU A 512 -13.62 19.78 7.74
CA LEU A 512 -13.67 20.17 9.16
C LEU A 512 -14.41 21.50 9.40
N ASN A 513 -14.45 22.36 8.41
CA ASN A 513 -15.00 23.72 8.52
C ASN A 513 -16.24 23.92 7.65
N LEU A 514 -16.93 22.84 7.27
CA LEU A 514 -18.21 22.95 6.54
C LEU A 514 -19.29 23.52 7.47
N ASP A 515 -19.81 24.68 7.08
CA ASP A 515 -20.90 25.34 7.81
C ASP A 515 -22.22 24.56 7.61
N PRO A 516 -22.90 24.13 8.69
CA PRO A 516 -24.14 23.36 8.58
C PRO A 516 -25.27 24.07 7.82
N ASP A 517 -25.36 25.39 7.91
CA ASP A 517 -26.38 26.16 7.19
C ASP A 517 -26.14 26.15 5.69
N ARG A 518 -24.90 26.39 5.27
CA ARG A 518 -24.51 26.32 3.85
C ARG A 518 -24.69 24.92 3.27
N VAL A 519 -24.34 23.87 4.04
CA VAL A 519 -24.57 22.48 3.61
C VAL A 519 -26.05 22.21 3.45
N PHE A 520 -26.90 22.68 4.40
CA PHE A 520 -28.34 22.52 4.34
C PHE A 520 -28.94 23.26 3.14
N GLU A 521 -28.50 24.48 2.88
CA GLU A 521 -28.93 25.27 1.70
C GLU A 521 -28.57 24.56 0.39
N ALA A 522 -27.35 23.99 0.29
CA ALA A 522 -26.93 23.25 -0.89
C ALA A 522 -27.74 21.97 -1.13
N VAL A 523 -28.08 21.24 -0.06
CA VAL A 523 -28.96 20.07 -0.15
C VAL A 523 -30.39 20.44 -0.45
N GLY A 524 -30.89 21.56 0.08
CA GLY A 524 -32.22 22.12 -0.19
C GLY A 524 -33.38 21.42 0.52
N LYS A 525 -33.12 20.45 1.39
CA LYS A 525 -34.14 19.71 2.17
C LYS A 525 -33.48 19.06 3.41
N PRO A 526 -34.26 18.66 4.44
CA PRO A 526 -33.75 17.84 5.52
C PRO A 526 -33.19 16.52 5.00
N PHE A 527 -32.02 16.09 5.54
CA PHE A 527 -31.25 14.92 5.12
C PHE A 527 -30.59 14.20 6.31
N ALA A 528 -30.11 13.00 6.11
CA ALA A 528 -29.35 12.25 7.11
C ALA A 528 -27.87 12.68 7.09
N VAL A 529 -27.28 12.88 8.27
CA VAL A 529 -25.86 13.23 8.45
C VAL A 529 -25.20 12.10 9.23
N ILE A 530 -24.15 11.51 8.68
CA ILE A 530 -23.41 10.41 9.31
C ILE A 530 -21.96 10.83 9.53
N ASP A 531 -21.53 10.89 10.78
CA ASP A 531 -20.18 11.26 11.19
C ASP A 531 -19.37 10.02 11.55
N CYS A 532 -18.45 9.61 10.69
CA CYS A 532 -17.63 8.40 10.90
C CYS A 532 -16.34 8.64 11.70
N PHE A 533 -15.85 9.88 11.81
CA PHE A 533 -14.57 10.21 12.42
C PHE A 533 -14.62 11.27 13.50
N CYS A 534 -15.77 11.48 14.14
CA CYS A 534 -15.96 12.55 15.14
C CYS A 534 -15.57 13.95 14.60
N ILE A 535 -15.93 14.23 13.35
CA ILE A 535 -15.66 15.49 12.65
C ILE A 535 -16.55 16.60 13.20
N LEU A 536 -17.81 16.29 13.49
CA LEU A 536 -18.81 17.27 13.91
C LEU A 536 -18.70 17.55 15.41
N GLU A 537 -18.61 18.82 15.76
CA GLU A 537 -18.74 19.28 17.14
C GLU A 537 -20.22 19.34 17.55
N ASP A 538 -20.49 19.37 18.87
CA ASP A 538 -21.87 19.35 19.42
C ASP A 538 -22.74 20.49 18.88
N GLU A 539 -22.16 21.67 18.63
CA GLU A 539 -22.87 22.83 18.07
C GLU A 539 -23.32 22.59 16.63
N ALA A 540 -22.45 22.00 15.79
CA ALA A 540 -22.80 21.63 14.42
C ALA A 540 -23.89 20.54 14.40
N ILE A 541 -23.77 19.53 15.29
CA ILE A 541 -24.79 18.49 15.45
C ILE A 541 -26.14 19.11 15.83
N LYS A 542 -26.18 19.98 16.85
CA LYS A 542 -27.40 20.68 17.27
C LYS A 542 -27.97 21.53 16.14
N ARG A 543 -27.12 22.17 15.33
CA ARG A 543 -27.57 22.97 14.19
C ARG A 543 -28.26 22.12 13.14
N TYR A 544 -27.65 20.99 12.71
CA TYR A 544 -28.31 20.05 11.80
C TYR A 544 -29.62 19.53 12.34
N LEU A 545 -29.70 19.16 13.63
CA LEU A 545 -30.93 18.71 14.27
C LEU A 545 -32.04 19.80 14.25
N LYS A 546 -31.70 21.08 14.51
CA LYS A 546 -32.64 22.22 14.42
C LYS A 546 -33.11 22.45 13.00
N LEU A 547 -32.32 22.15 11.99
CA LEU A 547 -32.71 22.23 10.58
C LEU A 547 -33.56 21.02 10.14
N GLY A 548 -33.92 20.11 11.05
CA GLY A 548 -34.73 18.94 10.77
C GLY A 548 -33.98 17.75 10.20
N CYS A 549 -32.66 17.80 10.19
CA CYS A 549 -31.80 16.69 9.78
C CYS A 549 -31.75 15.59 10.85
N GLU A 550 -31.53 14.35 10.44
CA GLU A 550 -31.24 13.25 11.34
C GLU A 550 -29.73 13.02 11.41
N VAL A 551 -29.15 13.09 12.59
CA VAL A 551 -27.70 12.94 12.78
C VAL A 551 -27.38 11.64 13.50
N LYS A 552 -26.42 10.87 12.99
CA LYS A 552 -25.81 9.70 13.62
C LYS A 552 -24.31 9.76 13.48
N GLY A 553 -23.58 9.01 14.30
CA GLY A 553 -22.12 8.94 14.18
C GLY A 553 -21.53 7.76 14.92
N MET A 554 -20.37 7.32 14.47
CA MET A 554 -19.64 6.22 15.08
C MET A 554 -19.12 6.65 16.46
N GLY A 555 -19.52 5.91 17.50
CA GLY A 555 -19.18 6.25 18.88
C GLY A 555 -19.89 7.50 19.43
N ARG A 556 -20.90 8.05 18.73
CA ARG A 556 -21.59 9.30 19.06
C ARG A 556 -22.99 9.07 19.65
N GLY A 557 -23.13 8.13 20.59
CA GLY A 557 -24.43 7.78 21.20
C GLY A 557 -25.14 8.95 21.87
N HIS A 558 -24.43 9.94 22.37
CA HIS A 558 -24.96 11.14 23.03
C HIS A 558 -25.84 12.02 22.12
N ILE A 559 -25.77 11.87 20.79
CA ILE A 559 -26.60 12.61 19.83
C ILE A 559 -28.08 12.47 20.15
N LYS A 560 -28.50 11.30 20.64
CA LYS A 560 -29.89 11.08 21.08
C LYS A 560 -30.29 12.07 22.17
N ARG A 561 -29.47 12.30 23.18
CA ARG A 561 -29.72 13.26 24.26
C ARG A 561 -29.71 14.72 23.75
N LEU A 562 -28.80 15.03 22.79
CA LEU A 562 -28.80 16.36 22.17
C LEU A 562 -30.12 16.62 21.43
N LYS A 563 -30.65 15.62 20.74
CA LYS A 563 -31.95 15.72 20.05
C LYS A 563 -33.11 15.90 21.02
N GLU A 564 -33.11 15.19 22.14
CA GLU A 564 -34.16 15.31 23.19
C GLU A 564 -34.11 16.66 23.93
N SER A 565 -33.00 17.40 23.88
CA SER A 565 -32.80 18.69 24.54
C SER A 565 -33.17 19.91 23.67
N LEU A 566 -33.51 19.70 22.39
CA LEU A 566 -33.88 20.73 21.42
C LEU A 566 -35.41 20.86 21.28
#